data_5903734e4d8777076a1c0cbce53b5080
#
_entry.id   5903734e4d8777076a1c0cbce53b5080
#
_cell.length_a   1.000
_cell.length_b   1.000
_cell.length_c   1.000
_cell.angle_alpha   90.00
_cell.angle_beta   90.00
_cell.angle_gamma   90.00
#
_symmetry.space_group_name_H-M   'P 1'
#
loop_
_entity.id
_entity.type
_entity.pdbx_description
1 polymer ?
#
loop_
_entity_poly.entity_id
_entity_poly.type
_entity_poly.pdbx_seq_one_letter_code
_entity_poly.pdbx_strand_id
1 'polypeptide(L)'
;MSFEPVYTAVEVVARGLSGFQGVKVTRTGTEHVPVSGGAVIAINHTSYLDFIPAALAVGTAKRKLRVMAKAELADNKVLGFLMRGCGVIEVDRSAGAQAYRAGVDALKRGELVGVYPEATISRSFEIKEMKSGAARMAIDAGVPIIPLIVWGAQRIVTKGGPKNLGRNHFPISVEVGAPIDPVEPAEALSEILRIEMDAILRHVQDGFVHEPGAYWVPRRLGGGAPTPEEAAAMDAQERAKRAR
;
A
#
# COMPACT_ATOMS: atom_id res chain seq x y z
N MET A 1 11.13 20.28 9.33
CA MET A 1 10.70 19.60 8.07
C MET A 1 11.55 20.13 6.94
N SER A 2 12.22 19.27 6.19
CA SER A 2 12.90 19.68 4.96
C SER A 2 11.86 20.09 3.91
N PHE A 3 12.10 21.18 3.21
CA PHE A 3 11.26 21.59 2.10
C PHE A 3 11.48 20.63 0.92
N GLU A 4 10.45 19.92 0.50
CA GLU A 4 10.48 18.96 -0.60
C GLU A 4 9.47 19.39 -1.67
N PRO A 5 9.87 20.25 -2.59
CA PRO A 5 8.94 20.87 -3.54
C PRO A 5 8.28 19.86 -4.48
N VAL A 6 9.02 18.83 -4.91
CA VAL A 6 8.48 17.79 -5.81
C VAL A 6 7.41 16.98 -5.10
N TYR A 7 7.65 16.56 -3.84
CA TYR A 7 6.65 15.84 -3.06
C TYR A 7 5.37 16.67 -2.90
N THR A 8 5.52 17.94 -2.54
CA THR A 8 4.38 18.85 -2.38
C THR A 8 3.62 19.03 -3.68
N ALA A 9 4.33 19.20 -4.81
CA ALA A 9 3.68 19.32 -6.12
C ALA A 9 2.92 18.05 -6.50
N VAL A 10 3.51 16.86 -6.29
CA VAL A 10 2.86 15.57 -6.54
C VAL A 10 1.62 15.40 -5.66
N GLU A 11 1.69 15.79 -4.39
CA GLU A 11 0.54 15.74 -3.48
C GLU A 11 -0.60 16.67 -3.94
N VAL A 12 -0.30 17.89 -4.37
CA VAL A 12 -1.30 18.84 -4.92
C VAL A 12 -1.95 18.28 -6.17
N VAL A 13 -1.15 17.71 -7.09
CA VAL A 13 -1.66 17.07 -8.30
C VAL A 13 -2.54 15.87 -7.95
N ALA A 14 -2.12 15.02 -7.02
CA ALA A 14 -2.90 13.86 -6.58
C ALA A 14 -4.24 14.27 -5.98
N ARG A 15 -4.29 15.33 -5.15
CA ARG A 15 -5.53 15.91 -4.61
C ARG A 15 -6.42 16.46 -5.72
N GLY A 16 -5.83 17.20 -6.68
CA GLY A 16 -6.54 17.75 -7.84
C GLY A 16 -7.16 16.67 -8.72
N LEU A 17 -6.42 15.60 -9.02
CA LEU A 17 -6.92 14.44 -9.79
C LEU A 17 -8.03 13.71 -9.05
N SER A 18 -7.87 13.47 -7.75
CA SER A 18 -8.93 12.86 -6.93
C SER A 18 -10.21 13.71 -6.93
N GLY A 19 -10.06 15.04 -6.84
CA GLY A 19 -11.19 15.98 -6.96
C GLY A 19 -11.84 15.94 -8.35
N PHE A 20 -11.06 15.93 -9.42
CA PHE A 20 -11.55 15.81 -10.79
C PHE A 20 -12.33 14.50 -11.00
N GLN A 21 -11.80 13.39 -10.50
CA GLN A 21 -12.49 12.09 -10.56
C GLN A 21 -13.75 12.03 -9.66
N GLY A 22 -13.92 13.01 -8.77
CA GLY A 22 -15.01 13.03 -7.79
C GLY A 22 -14.85 11.98 -6.69
N VAL A 23 -13.62 11.51 -6.47
CA VAL A 23 -13.32 10.49 -5.45
C VAL A 23 -13.51 11.09 -4.06
N LYS A 24 -14.33 10.42 -3.23
CA LYS A 24 -14.48 10.74 -1.81
C LYS A 24 -13.59 9.82 -0.98
N VAL A 25 -12.58 10.40 -0.32
CA VAL A 25 -11.68 9.63 0.55
C VAL A 25 -12.11 9.83 2.01
N THR A 26 -12.65 8.78 2.64
CA THR A 26 -12.88 8.70 4.09
C THR A 26 -11.62 8.17 4.76
N ARG A 27 -11.22 8.78 5.88
CA ARG A 27 -10.02 8.39 6.64
C ARG A 27 -10.39 8.19 8.09
N THR A 28 -9.96 7.07 8.67
CA THR A 28 -10.14 6.73 10.09
C THR A 28 -8.80 6.28 10.66
N GLY A 29 -8.62 6.40 11.97
CA GLY A 29 -7.41 5.98 12.67
C GLY A 29 -6.14 6.78 12.33
N THR A 30 -6.27 7.95 11.68
CA THR A 30 -5.10 8.75 11.27
C THR A 30 -4.26 9.26 12.44
N GLU A 31 -4.80 9.28 13.64
CA GLU A 31 -4.12 9.57 14.91
C GLU A 31 -3.05 8.54 15.26
N HIS A 32 -3.12 7.34 14.70
CA HIS A 32 -2.10 6.29 14.85
C HIS A 32 -0.82 6.56 14.05
N VAL A 33 -0.87 7.51 13.09
CA VAL A 33 0.33 7.91 12.35
C VAL A 33 1.24 8.73 13.28
N PRO A 34 2.48 8.28 13.58
CA PRO A 34 3.34 8.98 14.51
C PRO A 34 3.76 10.35 13.97
N VAL A 35 3.65 11.37 14.80
CA VAL A 35 4.06 12.74 14.45
C VAL A 35 5.58 12.91 14.39
N SER A 36 6.35 11.98 14.98
CA SER A 36 7.81 11.92 14.96
C SER A 36 8.30 10.47 15.04
N GLY A 37 9.56 10.25 14.76
CA GLY A 37 10.14 8.91 14.70
C GLY A 37 9.83 8.15 13.41
N GLY A 38 10.47 7.00 13.23
CA GLY A 38 10.25 6.09 12.12
C GLY A 38 9.09 5.14 12.38
N ALA A 39 8.42 4.70 11.32
CA ALA A 39 7.50 3.57 11.37
C ALA A 39 7.41 2.90 10.00
N VAL A 40 7.21 1.60 9.98
CA VAL A 40 6.81 0.87 8.77
C VAL A 40 5.30 1.03 8.60
N ILE A 41 4.87 1.55 7.46
CA ILE A 41 3.46 1.62 7.09
C ILE A 41 3.17 0.44 6.16
N ALA A 42 2.51 -0.57 6.68
CA ALA A 42 2.15 -1.79 5.94
C ALA A 42 0.81 -1.57 5.23
N ILE A 43 0.84 -1.46 3.91
CA ILE A 43 -0.32 -1.13 3.08
C ILE A 43 -0.80 -2.39 2.38
N ASN A 44 -2.10 -2.68 2.38
CA ASN A 44 -2.66 -3.72 1.54
C ASN A 44 -2.52 -3.35 0.06
N HIS A 45 -2.49 -4.34 -0.83
CA HIS A 45 -2.22 -4.08 -2.24
C HIS A 45 -3.33 -4.60 -3.14
N THR A 46 -4.31 -3.77 -3.45
CA THR A 46 -5.46 -4.09 -4.29
C THR A 46 -5.51 -3.28 -5.60
N SER A 47 -4.78 -2.14 -5.63
CA SER A 47 -4.73 -1.23 -6.78
C SER A 47 -3.31 -0.78 -7.07
N TYR A 48 -3.06 -0.38 -8.32
CA TYR A 48 -1.82 0.33 -8.67
C TYR A 48 -1.72 1.73 -8.04
N LEU A 49 -2.82 2.26 -7.51
CA LEU A 49 -2.92 3.62 -6.96
C LEU A 49 -3.09 3.66 -5.43
N ASP A 50 -2.95 2.53 -4.72
CA ASP A 50 -3.13 2.46 -3.26
C ASP A 50 -2.21 3.44 -2.50
N PHE A 51 -1.02 3.73 -3.06
CA PHE A 51 -0.06 4.65 -2.45
C PHE A 51 -0.58 6.09 -2.35
N ILE A 52 -1.50 6.51 -3.24
CA ILE A 52 -2.03 7.89 -3.23
C ILE A 52 -2.90 8.14 -1.99
N PRO A 53 -4.01 7.41 -1.77
CA PRO A 53 -4.82 7.62 -0.57
C PRO A 53 -4.06 7.30 0.72
N ALA A 54 -3.10 6.34 0.70
CA ALA A 54 -2.24 6.06 1.84
C ALA A 54 -1.34 7.25 2.18
N ALA A 55 -0.63 7.84 1.20
CA ALA A 55 0.20 9.02 1.41
C ALA A 55 -0.63 10.23 1.88
N LEU A 56 -1.84 10.42 1.34
CA LEU A 56 -2.74 11.48 1.78
C LEU A 56 -3.26 11.27 3.21
N ALA A 57 -3.41 10.02 3.67
CA ALA A 57 -3.76 9.73 5.07
C ALA A 57 -2.59 10.01 6.01
N VAL A 58 -1.38 9.57 5.65
CA VAL A 58 -0.14 9.89 6.39
C VAL A 58 0.11 11.41 6.44
N GLY A 59 -0.24 12.13 5.37
CA GLY A 59 -0.12 13.59 5.28
C GLY A 59 -0.96 14.35 6.31
N THR A 60 -2.00 13.75 6.92
CA THR A 60 -2.79 14.38 8.00
C THR A 60 -1.94 14.65 9.24
N ALA A 61 -0.98 13.79 9.54
CA ALA A 61 0.02 13.98 10.61
C ALA A 61 1.17 14.91 10.19
N LYS A 62 1.07 15.61 9.03
CA LYS A 62 2.14 16.42 8.42
C LYS A 62 3.42 15.62 8.15
N ARG A 63 3.29 14.32 7.90
CA ARG A 63 4.39 13.40 7.60
C ARG A 63 4.38 13.02 6.12
N LYS A 64 5.50 12.57 5.63
CA LYS A 64 5.67 12.10 4.24
C LYS A 64 5.90 10.59 4.23
N LEU A 65 5.29 9.91 3.27
CA LEU A 65 5.40 8.47 3.09
C LEU A 65 6.48 8.17 2.04
N ARG A 66 7.52 7.42 2.39
CA ARG A 66 8.55 6.91 1.49
C ARG A 66 8.12 5.53 1.01
N VAL A 67 7.46 5.48 -0.14
CA VAL A 67 6.96 4.20 -0.67
C VAL A 67 8.11 3.39 -1.26
N MET A 68 8.13 2.09 -0.98
CA MET A 68 9.01 1.15 -1.68
C MET A 68 8.35 0.75 -3.01
N ALA A 69 9.02 1.00 -4.12
CA ALA A 69 8.50 0.71 -5.45
C ALA A 69 9.56 0.07 -6.35
N LYS A 70 9.12 -0.64 -7.40
CA LYS A 70 10.03 -1.32 -8.33
C LYS A 70 10.95 -0.34 -9.02
N ALA A 71 12.25 -0.68 -9.08
CA ALA A 71 13.26 0.15 -9.74
C ALA A 71 12.97 0.36 -11.24
N GLU A 72 12.39 -0.63 -11.93
CA GLU A 72 12.08 -0.54 -13.36
C GLU A 72 11.08 0.58 -13.69
N LEU A 73 10.32 1.08 -12.70
CA LEU A 73 9.46 2.23 -12.89
C LEU A 73 10.25 3.51 -13.14
N ALA A 74 11.49 3.58 -12.64
CA ALA A 74 12.39 4.72 -12.83
C ALA A 74 13.04 4.78 -14.23
N ASP A 75 12.92 3.74 -15.06
CA ASP A 75 13.38 3.74 -16.46
C ASP A 75 12.64 4.81 -17.29
N ASN A 76 11.40 5.10 -16.93
CA ASN A 76 10.72 6.28 -17.46
C ASN A 76 11.28 7.55 -16.79
N LYS A 77 11.89 8.43 -17.58
CA LYS A 77 12.59 9.64 -17.09
C LYS A 77 11.72 10.54 -16.21
N VAL A 78 10.44 10.72 -16.59
CA VAL A 78 9.51 11.56 -15.82
C VAL A 78 9.16 10.90 -14.50
N LEU A 79 8.82 9.61 -14.54
CA LEU A 79 8.47 8.85 -13.35
C LEU A 79 9.68 8.72 -12.41
N GLY A 80 10.88 8.45 -12.95
CA GLY A 80 12.11 8.40 -12.18
C GLY A 80 12.45 9.75 -11.50
N PHE A 81 12.22 10.87 -12.19
CA PHE A 81 12.36 12.20 -11.57
C PHE A 81 11.38 12.39 -10.40
N LEU A 82 10.11 12.02 -10.58
CA LEU A 82 9.09 12.11 -9.53
C LEU A 82 9.40 11.17 -8.37
N MET A 83 9.81 9.93 -8.65
CA MET A 83 10.19 8.95 -7.63
C MET A 83 11.32 9.47 -6.75
N ARG A 84 12.40 9.96 -7.36
CA ARG A 84 13.53 10.57 -6.62
C ARG A 84 13.10 11.79 -5.82
N GLY A 85 12.30 12.68 -6.42
CA GLY A 85 11.81 13.88 -5.76
C GLY A 85 10.83 13.61 -4.61
N CYS A 86 10.17 12.46 -4.61
CA CYS A 86 9.31 11.98 -3.52
C CYS A 86 10.05 11.10 -2.50
N GLY A 87 11.34 10.82 -2.70
CA GLY A 87 12.11 9.95 -1.82
C GLY A 87 11.60 8.51 -1.85
N VAL A 88 11.12 8.05 -3.01
CA VAL A 88 10.72 6.64 -3.21
C VAL A 88 11.97 5.76 -3.09
N ILE A 89 11.85 4.67 -2.32
CA ILE A 89 12.90 3.68 -2.17
C ILE A 89 12.77 2.67 -3.32
N GLU A 90 13.73 2.68 -4.23
CA GLU A 90 13.72 1.79 -5.38
C GLU A 90 14.08 0.36 -4.98
N VAL A 91 13.24 -0.59 -5.39
CA VAL A 91 13.41 -2.03 -5.12
C VAL A 91 13.83 -2.72 -6.42
N ASP A 92 15.11 -3.01 -6.53
CA ASP A 92 15.61 -3.95 -7.52
C ASP A 92 15.51 -5.37 -6.94
N ARG A 93 14.84 -6.26 -7.67
CA ARG A 93 14.65 -7.65 -7.24
C ARG A 93 15.95 -8.45 -7.25
N SER A 94 16.91 -8.05 -8.08
CA SER A 94 18.25 -8.65 -8.13
C SER A 94 19.15 -8.15 -6.99
N ALA A 95 18.87 -6.95 -6.47
CA ALA A 95 19.61 -6.27 -5.40
C ALA A 95 18.74 -6.02 -4.15
N GLY A 96 17.84 -6.96 -3.82
CA GLY A 96 16.87 -6.81 -2.72
C GLY A 96 17.49 -6.41 -1.37
N ALA A 97 18.73 -6.81 -1.09
CA ALA A 97 19.46 -6.44 0.12
C ALA A 97 19.77 -4.93 0.17
N GLN A 98 19.99 -4.26 -0.96
CA GLN A 98 20.24 -2.81 -0.98
C GLN A 98 18.97 -2.02 -0.66
N ALA A 99 17.85 -2.36 -1.29
CA ALA A 99 16.56 -1.74 -1.01
C ALA A 99 16.13 -1.94 0.45
N TYR A 100 16.38 -3.15 0.98
CA TYR A 100 16.14 -3.46 2.38
C TYR A 100 16.93 -2.53 3.32
N ARG A 101 18.25 -2.40 3.11
CA ARG A 101 19.11 -1.50 3.90
C ARG A 101 18.65 -0.05 3.79
N ALA A 102 18.33 0.42 2.58
CA ALA A 102 17.84 1.78 2.38
C ALA A 102 16.53 2.04 3.17
N GLY A 103 15.64 1.03 3.23
CA GLY A 103 14.43 1.08 4.05
C GLY A 103 14.74 1.19 5.55
N VAL A 104 15.61 0.32 6.06
CA VAL A 104 16.05 0.35 7.48
C VAL A 104 16.71 1.68 7.83
N ASP A 105 17.57 2.20 6.96
CA ASP A 105 18.25 3.48 7.17
C ASP A 105 17.26 4.66 7.18
N ALA A 106 16.25 4.64 6.31
CA ALA A 106 15.20 5.64 6.30
C ALA A 106 14.39 5.61 7.61
N LEU A 107 14.00 4.42 8.07
CA LEU A 107 13.31 4.24 9.34
C LEU A 107 14.13 4.77 10.53
N LYS A 108 15.45 4.47 10.59
CA LYS A 108 16.36 4.96 11.62
C LYS A 108 16.56 6.47 11.57
N ARG A 109 16.41 7.11 10.41
CA ARG A 109 16.36 8.58 10.27
C ARG A 109 15.03 9.18 10.71
N GLY A 110 14.09 8.36 11.15
CA GLY A 110 12.76 8.81 11.58
C GLY A 110 11.76 9.00 10.44
N GLU A 111 12.00 8.41 9.28
CA GLU A 111 11.05 8.49 8.13
C GLU A 111 9.96 7.41 8.23
N LEU A 112 8.82 7.64 7.57
CA LEU A 112 7.77 6.64 7.41
C LEU A 112 7.98 5.90 6.10
N VAL A 113 8.16 4.58 6.16
CA VAL A 113 8.42 3.75 4.99
C VAL A 113 7.18 2.92 4.66
N GLY A 114 6.58 3.18 3.50
CA GLY A 114 5.42 2.45 2.98
C GLY A 114 5.83 1.19 2.25
N VAL A 115 5.33 0.07 2.69
CA VAL A 115 5.60 -1.24 2.08
C VAL A 115 4.29 -1.98 1.77
N TYR A 116 4.34 -2.84 0.77
CA TYR A 116 3.29 -3.78 0.43
C TYR A 116 3.74 -5.18 0.84
N PRO A 117 3.40 -5.68 2.05
CA PRO A 117 3.91 -6.96 2.53
C PRO A 117 3.49 -8.14 1.66
N GLU A 118 2.39 -8.01 0.93
CA GLU A 118 1.90 -8.98 -0.05
C GLU A 118 2.78 -9.10 -1.31
N ALA A 119 3.67 -8.14 -1.56
CA ALA A 119 4.60 -8.04 -2.69
C ALA A 119 3.96 -7.97 -4.09
N THR A 120 2.69 -8.27 -4.24
CA THR A 120 1.93 -8.18 -5.50
C THR A 120 0.47 -7.85 -5.24
N ILE A 121 -0.20 -7.20 -6.21
CA ILE A 121 -1.63 -6.89 -6.11
C ILE A 121 -2.43 -8.17 -5.87
N SER A 122 -3.29 -8.14 -4.85
CA SER A 122 -4.26 -9.19 -4.56
C SER A 122 -5.39 -9.16 -5.57
N ARG A 123 -5.54 -10.24 -6.35
CA ARG A 123 -6.62 -10.38 -7.31
C ARG A 123 -7.95 -10.76 -6.67
N SER A 124 -7.89 -11.39 -5.49
CA SER A 124 -9.08 -11.73 -4.69
C SER A 124 -9.59 -10.54 -3.88
N PHE A 125 -8.78 -9.46 -3.77
CA PHE A 125 -9.01 -8.30 -2.92
C PHE A 125 -9.13 -8.63 -1.43
N GLU A 126 -8.57 -9.76 -1.03
CA GLU A 126 -8.37 -10.19 0.35
C GLU A 126 -6.89 -10.16 0.70
N ILE A 127 -6.57 -10.13 2.01
CA ILE A 127 -5.17 -10.14 2.47
C ILE A 127 -4.53 -11.48 2.09
N LYS A 128 -3.39 -11.40 1.43
CA LYS A 128 -2.60 -12.57 1.01
C LYS A 128 -1.57 -12.96 2.06
N GLU A 129 -0.88 -14.07 1.78
CA GLU A 129 0.37 -14.40 2.48
C GLU A 129 1.36 -13.25 2.39
N MET A 130 1.96 -12.89 3.51
CA MET A 130 2.89 -11.78 3.63
C MET A 130 4.34 -12.25 3.59
N LYS A 131 5.21 -11.43 3.02
CA LYS A 131 6.66 -11.57 3.14
C LYS A 131 7.14 -10.94 4.43
N SER A 132 8.08 -11.58 5.12
CA SER A 132 8.63 -11.10 6.39
C SER A 132 9.49 -9.83 6.28
N GLY A 133 9.71 -9.30 5.07
CA GLY A 133 10.57 -8.13 4.85
C GLY A 133 10.13 -6.88 5.62
N ALA A 134 8.82 -6.61 5.71
CA ALA A 134 8.28 -5.48 6.46
C ALA A 134 8.53 -5.63 7.96
N ALA A 135 8.24 -6.81 8.52
CA ALA A 135 8.47 -7.15 9.92
C ALA A 135 9.96 -7.07 10.27
N ARG A 136 10.83 -7.65 9.44
CA ARG A 136 12.29 -7.59 9.63
C ARG A 136 12.80 -6.16 9.62
N MET A 137 12.31 -5.29 8.72
CA MET A 137 12.71 -3.87 8.71
C MET A 137 12.28 -3.15 10.01
N ALA A 138 11.09 -3.44 10.54
CA ALA A 138 10.63 -2.87 11.79
C ALA A 138 11.51 -3.29 12.95
N ILE A 139 11.87 -4.58 13.04
CA ILE A 139 12.76 -5.14 14.08
C ILE A 139 14.16 -4.54 13.97
N ASP A 140 14.78 -4.55 12.78
CA ASP A 140 16.15 -4.05 12.57
C ASP A 140 16.29 -2.54 12.80
N ALA A 141 15.21 -1.80 12.62
CA ALA A 141 15.16 -0.37 12.87
C ALA A 141 14.70 -0.02 14.30
N GLY A 142 14.11 -0.97 15.04
CA GLY A 142 13.55 -0.73 16.37
C GLY A 142 12.34 0.21 16.32
N VAL A 143 11.47 0.09 15.31
CA VAL A 143 10.31 0.98 15.10
C VAL A 143 9.03 0.18 14.97
N PRO A 144 7.87 0.76 15.30
CA PRO A 144 6.59 0.08 15.12
C PRO A 144 6.25 -0.18 13.64
N ILE A 145 5.42 -1.19 13.43
CA ILE A 145 4.74 -1.42 12.15
C ILE A 145 3.26 -1.04 12.28
N ILE A 146 2.76 -0.26 11.32
CA ILE A 146 1.40 0.28 11.35
C ILE A 146 0.63 -0.27 10.16
N PRO A 147 -0.42 -1.06 10.38
CA PRO A 147 -1.29 -1.51 9.30
C PRO A 147 -2.08 -0.34 8.72
N LEU A 148 -2.18 -0.27 7.40
CA LEU A 148 -2.99 0.71 6.69
C LEU A 148 -3.76 0.02 5.57
N ILE A 149 -5.08 0.10 5.64
CA ILE A 149 -5.96 -0.49 4.64
C ILE A 149 -6.50 0.61 3.72
N VAL A 150 -6.41 0.35 2.42
CA VAL A 150 -7.05 1.14 1.36
C VAL A 150 -8.10 0.27 0.70
N TRP A 151 -9.34 0.72 0.66
CA TRP A 151 -10.46 0.03 0.02
C TRP A 151 -11.20 0.95 -0.95
N GLY A 152 -11.53 0.45 -2.13
CA GLY A 152 -12.23 1.20 -3.18
C GLY A 152 -11.32 1.66 -4.33
N ALA A 153 -10.00 1.80 -4.11
CA ALA A 153 -9.04 2.21 -5.14
C ALA A 153 -8.93 1.19 -6.30
N GLN A 154 -9.18 -0.09 -6.05
CA GLN A 154 -9.20 -1.16 -7.06
C GLN A 154 -10.26 -0.95 -8.14
N ARG A 155 -11.29 -0.14 -7.88
CA ARG A 155 -12.32 0.25 -8.86
C ARG A 155 -11.76 1.19 -9.93
N ILE A 156 -10.73 1.97 -9.61
CA ILE A 156 -10.08 2.90 -10.54
C ILE A 156 -9.16 2.11 -11.49
N VAL A 157 -8.22 1.36 -10.93
CA VAL A 157 -7.30 0.53 -11.70
C VAL A 157 -6.72 -0.59 -10.85
N THR A 158 -6.86 -1.83 -11.32
CA THR A 158 -6.29 -2.99 -10.66
C THR A 158 -5.73 -3.98 -11.66
N LYS A 159 -5.05 -4.99 -11.18
CA LYS A 159 -4.42 -6.03 -12.00
C LYS A 159 -5.47 -6.90 -12.69
N GLY A 160 -5.51 -6.84 -14.02
CA GLY A 160 -6.48 -7.58 -14.83
C GLY A 160 -7.89 -6.99 -14.84
N GLY A 161 -8.11 -5.85 -14.19
CA GLY A 161 -9.38 -5.12 -14.21
C GLY A 161 -9.41 -3.99 -15.24
N PRO A 162 -10.55 -3.34 -15.40
CA PRO A 162 -10.70 -2.16 -16.25
C PRO A 162 -9.92 -0.97 -15.69
N LYS A 163 -9.69 0.04 -16.55
CA LYS A 163 -9.08 1.33 -16.18
C LYS A 163 -10.15 2.40 -16.20
N ASN A 164 -10.61 2.80 -15.03
CA ASN A 164 -11.65 3.81 -14.83
C ASN A 164 -11.02 5.14 -14.40
N LEU A 165 -10.30 5.80 -15.32
CA LEU A 165 -9.53 7.02 -15.02
C LEU A 165 -10.36 8.31 -15.14
N GLY A 166 -11.61 8.22 -15.62
CA GLY A 166 -12.52 9.35 -15.77
C GLY A 166 -13.17 9.77 -14.45
N ARG A 167 -14.22 10.59 -14.54
CA ARG A 167 -15.00 11.07 -13.39
C ARG A 167 -15.97 9.98 -12.91
N ASN A 168 -15.58 9.25 -11.89
CA ASN A 168 -16.26 8.03 -11.45
C ASN A 168 -17.00 8.15 -10.11
N HIS A 169 -16.66 9.16 -9.29
CA HIS A 169 -17.23 9.37 -7.96
C HIS A 169 -17.07 8.16 -7.02
N PHE A 170 -16.04 7.33 -7.21
CA PHE A 170 -15.85 6.16 -6.37
C PHE A 170 -15.48 6.56 -4.94
N PRO A 171 -16.18 6.02 -3.93
CA PRO A 171 -15.74 6.16 -2.56
C PRO A 171 -14.46 5.35 -2.34
N ILE A 172 -13.53 5.92 -1.58
CA ILE A 172 -12.32 5.24 -1.09
C ILE A 172 -12.29 5.38 0.42
N SER A 173 -12.12 4.27 1.11
CA SER A 173 -11.88 4.24 2.55
C SER A 173 -10.41 3.96 2.83
N VAL A 174 -9.84 4.71 3.78
CA VAL A 174 -8.51 4.47 4.32
C VAL A 174 -8.65 4.33 5.83
N GLU A 175 -8.20 3.21 6.36
CA GLU A 175 -8.14 3.01 7.80
C GLU A 175 -6.72 2.69 8.24
N VAL A 176 -6.25 3.43 9.24
CA VAL A 176 -4.93 3.25 9.86
C VAL A 176 -5.14 2.54 11.18
N GLY A 177 -4.61 1.34 11.31
CA GLY A 177 -4.67 0.55 12.53
C GLY A 177 -3.70 1.03 13.59
N ALA A 178 -3.84 0.47 14.79
CA ALA A 178 -2.95 0.77 15.90
C ALA A 178 -1.50 0.32 15.58
N PRO A 179 -0.48 1.04 16.08
CA PRO A 179 0.91 0.62 15.97
C PRO A 179 1.12 -0.75 16.65
N ILE A 180 1.86 -1.63 15.99
CA ILE A 180 2.29 -2.92 16.50
C ILE A 180 3.78 -2.80 16.80
N ASP A 181 4.16 -3.03 18.07
CA ASP A 181 5.57 -2.99 18.48
C ASP A 181 6.35 -4.13 17.81
N PRO A 182 7.62 -3.92 17.48
CA PRO A 182 8.45 -4.96 16.89
C PRO A 182 8.69 -6.09 17.88
N VAL A 183 8.34 -7.32 17.48
CA VAL A 183 8.56 -8.55 18.24
C VAL A 183 9.27 -9.58 17.38
N GLU A 184 10.18 -10.33 17.99
CA GLU A 184 10.85 -11.45 17.34
C GLU A 184 10.13 -12.78 17.62
N PRO A 185 10.16 -13.75 16.70
CA PRO A 185 10.79 -13.66 15.39
C PRO A 185 9.94 -12.86 14.38
N ALA A 186 10.55 -12.44 13.26
CA ALA A 186 9.87 -11.66 12.21
C ALA A 186 8.62 -12.36 11.63
N GLU A 187 8.60 -13.66 11.63
CA GLU A 187 7.46 -14.48 11.22
C GLU A 187 6.27 -14.28 12.15
N ALA A 188 6.50 -14.20 13.47
CA ALA A 188 5.44 -13.91 14.44
C ALA A 188 4.88 -12.50 14.25
N LEU A 189 5.75 -11.50 14.07
CA LEU A 189 5.32 -10.13 13.78
C LEU A 189 4.54 -10.05 12.46
N SER A 190 4.96 -10.80 11.43
CA SER A 190 4.27 -10.85 10.14
C SER A 190 2.87 -11.47 10.26
N GLU A 191 2.70 -12.49 11.12
CA GLU A 191 1.40 -13.10 11.34
C GLU A 191 0.47 -12.20 12.16
N ILE A 192 0.97 -11.53 13.20
CA ILE A 192 0.21 -10.51 13.94
C ILE A 192 -0.26 -9.42 12.97
N LEU A 193 0.65 -8.88 12.14
CA LEU A 193 0.31 -7.89 11.14
C LEU A 193 -0.76 -8.38 10.17
N ARG A 194 -0.66 -9.62 9.70
CA ARG A 194 -1.63 -10.22 8.77
C ARG A 194 -3.03 -10.29 9.38
N ILE A 195 -3.11 -10.73 10.64
CA ILE A 195 -4.38 -10.82 11.38
C ILE A 195 -5.00 -9.44 11.54
N GLU A 196 -4.22 -8.44 11.97
CA GLU A 196 -4.70 -7.08 12.15
C GLU A 196 -5.15 -6.45 10.83
N MET A 197 -4.37 -6.63 9.75
CA MET A 197 -4.76 -6.11 8.42
C MET A 197 -6.03 -6.78 7.89
N ASP A 198 -6.23 -8.08 8.12
CA ASP A 198 -7.47 -8.78 7.73
C ASP A 198 -8.66 -8.27 8.54
N ALA A 199 -8.50 -8.08 9.86
CA ALA A 199 -9.54 -7.54 10.72
C ALA A 199 -9.96 -6.12 10.29
N ILE A 200 -9.00 -5.23 10.03
CA ILE A 200 -9.26 -3.87 9.55
C ILE A 200 -9.93 -3.91 8.16
N LEU A 201 -9.45 -4.77 7.25
CA LEU A 201 -10.04 -4.90 5.93
C LEU A 201 -11.51 -5.31 6.01
N ARG A 202 -11.85 -6.30 6.85
CA ARG A 202 -13.24 -6.72 7.07
C ARG A 202 -14.09 -5.58 7.64
N HIS A 203 -13.59 -4.88 8.65
CA HIS A 203 -14.28 -3.73 9.23
C HIS A 203 -14.58 -2.64 8.19
N VAL A 204 -13.60 -2.28 7.36
CA VAL A 204 -13.78 -1.31 6.26
C VAL A 204 -14.81 -1.81 5.24
N GLN A 205 -14.77 -3.09 4.91
CA GLN A 205 -15.68 -3.71 3.94
C GLN A 205 -17.12 -3.78 4.47
N ASP A 206 -17.33 -4.06 5.76
CA ASP A 206 -18.67 -4.12 6.37
C ASP A 206 -19.40 -2.77 6.29
N GLY A 207 -18.67 -1.66 6.33
CA GLY A 207 -19.21 -0.31 6.17
C GLY A 207 -19.36 0.15 4.70
N PHE A 208 -19.05 -0.71 3.72
CA PHE A 208 -18.98 -0.33 2.32
C PHE A 208 -20.09 -0.99 1.49
N VAL A 209 -20.74 -0.23 0.59
CA VAL A 209 -21.76 -0.79 -0.31
C VAL A 209 -21.08 -1.59 -1.42
N HIS A 210 -21.42 -2.88 -1.51
CA HIS A 210 -20.92 -3.80 -2.51
C HIS A 210 -21.99 -4.13 -3.53
N GLU A 211 -21.64 -4.00 -4.81
CA GLU A 211 -22.50 -4.39 -5.92
C GLU A 211 -22.42 -5.91 -6.14
N PRO A 212 -23.51 -6.66 -6.08
CA PRO A 212 -23.50 -8.11 -6.31
C PRO A 212 -22.86 -8.46 -7.67
N GLY A 213 -21.97 -9.44 -7.67
CA GLY A 213 -21.27 -9.90 -8.87
C GLY A 213 -20.20 -8.95 -9.41
N ALA A 214 -19.96 -7.78 -8.80
CA ALA A 214 -18.96 -6.83 -9.29
C ALA A 214 -17.55 -7.42 -9.21
N TYR A 215 -16.74 -7.19 -10.25
CA TYR A 215 -15.37 -7.74 -10.40
C TYR A 215 -14.42 -7.34 -9.27
N TRP A 216 -14.68 -6.20 -8.62
CA TRP A 216 -13.84 -5.61 -7.58
C TRP A 216 -14.24 -6.02 -6.16
N VAL A 217 -15.29 -6.81 -6.02
CA VAL A 217 -15.84 -7.29 -4.75
C VAL A 217 -15.40 -8.74 -4.51
N PRO A 218 -14.85 -9.07 -3.32
CA PRO A 218 -14.50 -10.44 -2.97
C PRO A 218 -15.66 -11.41 -3.09
N ARG A 219 -15.36 -12.66 -3.47
CA ARG A 219 -16.38 -13.71 -3.62
C ARG A 219 -17.19 -13.93 -2.34
N ARG A 220 -16.54 -13.84 -1.16
CA ARG A 220 -17.23 -13.99 0.14
C ARG A 220 -18.30 -12.92 0.42
N LEU A 221 -18.21 -11.76 -0.27
CA LEU A 221 -19.18 -10.65 -0.18
C LEU A 221 -20.17 -10.66 -1.35
N GLY A 222 -20.29 -11.78 -2.06
CA GLY A 222 -21.18 -11.92 -3.23
C GLY A 222 -20.64 -11.28 -4.51
N GLY A 223 -19.36 -10.95 -4.56
CA GLY A 223 -18.72 -10.33 -5.72
C GLY A 223 -18.25 -11.32 -6.79
N GLY A 224 -17.69 -10.76 -7.86
CA GLY A 224 -17.16 -11.49 -9.01
C GLY A 224 -15.62 -11.64 -9.00
N ALA A 225 -14.93 -11.21 -7.94
CA ALA A 225 -13.48 -11.39 -7.84
C ALA A 225 -13.11 -12.88 -7.80
N PRO A 226 -11.91 -13.27 -8.25
CA PRO A 226 -11.39 -14.61 -8.05
C PRO A 226 -11.33 -14.98 -6.56
N THR A 227 -11.54 -16.26 -6.24
CA THR A 227 -11.25 -16.75 -4.87
C THR A 227 -9.74 -16.64 -4.59
N PRO A 228 -9.31 -16.70 -3.32
CA PRO A 228 -7.87 -16.71 -3.00
C PRO A 228 -7.10 -17.80 -3.74
N GLU A 229 -7.68 -18.99 -3.90
CA GLU A 229 -7.07 -20.13 -4.60
C GLU A 229 -6.97 -19.88 -6.11
N GLU A 230 -8.05 -19.37 -6.73
CA GLU A 230 -8.05 -18.98 -8.14
C GLU A 230 -7.01 -17.87 -8.40
N ALA A 231 -6.96 -16.86 -7.52
CA ALA A 231 -6.01 -15.77 -7.58
C ALA A 231 -4.55 -16.26 -7.48
N ALA A 232 -4.27 -17.20 -6.58
CA ALA A 232 -2.95 -17.83 -6.42
C ALA A 232 -2.54 -18.60 -7.69
N ALA A 233 -3.47 -19.34 -8.29
CA ALA A 233 -3.23 -20.06 -9.55
C ALA A 233 -2.91 -19.08 -10.71
N MET A 234 -3.66 -17.98 -10.82
CA MET A 234 -3.40 -16.93 -11.82
C MET A 234 -2.04 -16.27 -11.62
N ASP A 235 -1.65 -15.99 -10.38
CA ASP A 235 -0.34 -15.39 -10.06
C ASP A 235 0.81 -16.38 -10.36
N ALA A 236 0.62 -17.68 -10.14
CA ALA A 236 1.58 -18.72 -10.50
C ALA A 236 1.79 -18.82 -12.02
N GLN A 237 0.70 -18.83 -12.79
CA GLN A 237 0.76 -18.83 -14.27
C GLN A 237 1.48 -17.59 -14.80
N GLU A 238 1.22 -16.40 -14.24
CA GLU A 238 1.89 -15.18 -14.65
C GLU A 238 3.40 -15.23 -14.36
N ARG A 239 3.81 -15.74 -13.19
CA ARG A 239 5.22 -15.94 -12.86
C ARG A 239 5.90 -16.88 -13.85
N ALA A 240 5.25 -17.99 -14.19
CA ALA A 240 5.79 -18.95 -15.16
C ALA A 240 5.97 -18.34 -16.57
N LYS A 241 5.05 -17.46 -17.00
CA LYS A 241 5.17 -16.74 -18.29
C LYS A 241 6.31 -15.73 -18.32
N ARG A 242 6.63 -15.09 -17.18
CA ARG A 242 7.74 -14.11 -17.09
C ARG A 242 9.11 -14.75 -16.96
N ALA A 243 9.18 -16.01 -16.60
CA ALA A 243 10.43 -16.78 -16.48
C ALA A 243 10.88 -17.43 -17.80
N ARG A 244 10.04 -17.38 -18.85
CA ARG A 244 10.33 -17.83 -20.23
C ARG A 244 10.80 -16.67 -21.10
#